data_2f1863b6e0f67d4d14b6c1d2d9bd7375
#
_entry.id   2f1863b6e0f67d4d14b6c1d2d9bd7375
#
_cell.length_a   1.000
_cell.length_b   1.000
_cell.length_c   1.000
_cell.angle_alpha   90.00
_cell.angle_beta   90.00
_cell.angle_gamma   90.00
#
_symmetry.space_group_name_H-M   'P 1'
#
loop_
_entity.id
_entity.type
_entity.pdbx_description
1 polymer ?
#
loop_
_entity_poly.entity_id
_entity_poly.type
_entity_poly.pdbx_seq_one_letter_code
_entity_poly.pdbx_strand_id
1 'polypeptide(L)'
;RNNIELCYFQFVRLVPFAKKINKKKVLDFQDTLSVNMKRRADNSGLLERVLFTIEAKRLARYESKMFEVFDALTIITDADRKLLKSPRKEEVHIIPNGVAETYFTYPQSKEKPFDVLFSGAMSYAPNIDAAEYLIKEIMPLVWEKKPNVKIAIAGGGAPSWLEKLANERIIMPGWVDDMKEYYSQTKIFI
;
A
#
# COMPACT_ATOMS: atom_id res chain seq x y z
N ARG A 1 27.75 -3.43 24.45
CA ARG A 1 26.52 -4.18 24.08
C ARG A 1 25.35 -3.30 24.44
N ASN A 2 24.53 -2.94 23.46
CA ASN A 2 23.34 -2.12 23.69
C ASN A 2 22.33 -2.94 24.52
N ASN A 3 21.76 -2.35 25.55
CA ASN A 3 20.72 -2.99 26.36
C ASN A 3 19.39 -2.86 25.61
N ILE A 4 18.99 -3.88 24.86
CA ILE A 4 17.71 -3.91 24.13
C ILE A 4 16.63 -4.40 25.10
N GLU A 5 15.63 -3.58 25.35
CA GLU A 5 14.49 -3.90 26.22
C GLU A 5 13.24 -4.31 25.46
N LEU A 6 13.06 -3.77 24.24
CA LEU A 6 11.92 -4.00 23.38
C LEU A 6 12.37 -4.32 21.94
N CYS A 7 11.72 -5.27 21.31
CA CYS A 7 11.90 -5.61 19.90
C CYS A 7 10.60 -5.32 19.15
N TYR A 8 10.70 -4.51 18.10
CA TYR A 8 9.60 -4.20 17.18
C TYR A 8 9.78 -4.99 15.89
N PHE A 9 8.74 -5.69 15.48
CA PHE A 9 8.70 -6.52 14.27
C PHE A 9 7.66 -5.95 13.31
N GLN A 10 8.07 -5.70 12.10
CA GLN A 10 7.18 -5.26 11.04
C GLN A 10 6.90 -6.43 10.10
N PHE A 11 5.64 -6.71 9.87
CA PHE A 11 5.10 -7.86 9.14
C PHE A 11 5.26 -9.22 9.84
N VAL A 12 4.23 -10.04 9.72
CA VAL A 12 4.18 -11.42 10.26
C VAL A 12 5.28 -12.34 9.73
N ARG A 13 5.94 -11.97 8.63
CA ARG A 13 7.06 -12.73 8.04
C ARG A 13 8.28 -12.79 8.95
N LEU A 14 8.45 -11.84 9.87
CA LEU A 14 9.57 -11.81 10.82
C LEU A 14 9.35 -12.62 12.10
N VAL A 15 8.16 -13.16 12.30
CA VAL A 15 7.80 -13.94 13.51
C VAL A 15 8.72 -15.13 13.81
N PRO A 16 9.26 -15.88 12.81
CA PRO A 16 10.20 -16.95 13.12
C PRO A 16 11.42 -16.49 13.91
N PHE A 17 11.87 -15.25 13.70
CA PHE A 17 12.97 -14.66 14.46
C PHE A 17 12.54 -14.23 15.88
N ALA A 18 11.30 -13.75 16.03
CA ALA A 18 10.75 -13.30 17.30
C ALA A 18 10.66 -14.43 18.35
N LYS A 19 10.41 -15.66 17.92
CA LYS A 19 10.29 -16.82 18.81
C LYS A 19 11.56 -17.13 19.59
N LYS A 20 12.73 -16.72 19.11
CA LYS A 20 14.03 -16.93 19.75
C LYS A 20 14.44 -15.80 20.71
N ILE A 21 13.64 -14.73 20.78
CA ILE A 21 13.96 -13.53 21.54
C ILE A 21 13.16 -13.53 22.85
N ASN A 22 13.89 -13.53 23.97
CA ASN A 22 13.31 -13.43 25.31
C ASN A 22 13.33 -11.99 25.80
N LYS A 23 12.62 -11.10 25.11
CA LYS A 23 12.42 -9.68 25.42
C LYS A 23 10.99 -9.30 25.05
N LYS A 24 10.51 -8.14 25.54
CA LYS A 24 9.22 -7.60 25.08
C LYS A 24 9.20 -7.43 23.58
N LYS A 25 8.10 -7.82 22.96
CA LYS A 25 7.94 -7.86 21.50
C LYS A 25 6.64 -7.21 21.08
N VAL A 26 6.74 -6.33 20.11
CA VAL A 26 5.60 -5.73 19.42
C VAL A 26 5.62 -6.21 17.97
N LEU A 27 4.47 -6.63 17.46
CA LEU A 27 4.29 -6.90 16.04
C LEU A 27 3.37 -5.86 15.45
N ASP A 28 3.82 -5.24 14.39
CA ASP A 28 3.00 -4.44 13.49
C ASP A 28 2.61 -5.29 12.28
N PHE A 29 1.30 -5.54 12.16
CA PHE A 29 0.77 -6.29 11.02
C PHE A 29 0.90 -5.52 9.71
N GLN A 30 0.88 -4.19 9.76
CA GLN A 30 0.71 -3.26 8.64
C GLN A 30 -0.69 -3.39 8.02
N ASP A 31 -0.99 -4.54 7.43
CA ASP A 31 -2.27 -4.93 6.83
C ASP A 31 -2.65 -6.38 7.21
N THR A 32 -3.84 -6.81 6.79
CA THR A 32 -4.27 -8.20 6.96
C THR A 32 -3.83 -9.02 5.75
N LEU A 33 -2.63 -9.60 5.83
CA LEU A 33 -1.98 -10.33 4.72
C LEU A 33 -2.82 -11.50 4.20
N SER A 34 -3.56 -12.21 5.08
CA SER A 34 -4.46 -13.29 4.69
C SER A 34 -5.59 -12.82 3.76
N VAL A 35 -6.10 -11.61 3.95
CA VAL A 35 -7.13 -11.02 3.08
C VAL A 35 -6.54 -10.60 1.74
N ASN A 36 -5.34 -10.01 1.74
CA ASN A 36 -4.64 -9.68 0.49
C ASN A 36 -4.38 -10.93 -0.35
N MET A 37 -3.99 -12.03 0.29
CA MET A 37 -3.82 -13.31 -0.38
C MET A 37 -5.15 -13.86 -0.93
N LYS A 38 -6.26 -13.67 -0.19
CA LYS A 38 -7.60 -14.05 -0.65
C LYS A 38 -8.03 -13.24 -1.88
N ARG A 39 -7.84 -11.91 -1.86
CA ARG A 39 -8.11 -11.03 -3.01
C ARG A 39 -7.31 -11.46 -4.24
N ARG A 40 -6.03 -11.84 -4.04
CA ARG A 40 -5.21 -12.39 -5.11
C ARG A 40 -5.78 -13.68 -5.67
N ALA A 41 -6.26 -14.58 -4.80
CA ALA A 41 -6.93 -15.80 -5.24
C ALA A 41 -8.15 -15.52 -6.10
N ASP A 42 -8.97 -14.52 -5.72
CA ASP A 42 -10.21 -14.20 -6.44
C ASP A 42 -9.94 -13.64 -7.86
N ASN A 43 -8.76 -13.02 -8.07
CA ASN A 43 -8.33 -12.44 -9.33
C ASN A 43 -7.37 -13.35 -10.15
N SER A 44 -7.19 -14.62 -9.74
CA SER A 44 -6.26 -15.56 -10.38
C SER A 44 -6.96 -16.68 -11.13
N GLY A 45 -6.25 -17.32 -12.06
CA GLY A 45 -6.73 -18.52 -12.76
C GLY A 45 -6.98 -19.72 -11.81
N LEU A 46 -7.69 -20.73 -12.30
CA LEU A 46 -8.21 -21.84 -11.48
C LEU A 46 -7.15 -22.53 -10.60
N LEU A 47 -5.98 -22.85 -11.14
CA LEU A 47 -4.90 -23.52 -10.39
C LEU A 47 -4.31 -22.61 -9.31
N GLU A 48 -3.98 -21.38 -9.66
CA GLU A 48 -3.44 -20.39 -8.73
C GLU A 48 -4.46 -20.02 -7.65
N ARG A 49 -5.74 -19.95 -8.00
CA ARG A 49 -6.83 -19.67 -7.07
C ARG A 49 -6.88 -20.67 -5.92
N VAL A 50 -6.74 -21.97 -6.24
CA VAL A 50 -6.69 -23.02 -5.21
C VAL A 50 -5.51 -22.81 -4.29
N LEU A 51 -4.32 -22.60 -4.85
CA LEU A 51 -3.09 -22.38 -4.09
C LEU A 51 -3.18 -21.19 -3.17
N PHE A 52 -3.58 -20.01 -3.71
CA PHE A 52 -3.70 -18.78 -2.93
C PHE A 52 -4.83 -18.85 -1.89
N THR A 53 -5.91 -19.60 -2.15
CA THR A 53 -6.96 -19.83 -1.16
C THR A 53 -6.46 -20.66 0.03
N ILE A 54 -5.66 -21.70 -0.23
CA ILE A 54 -5.04 -22.50 0.83
C ILE A 54 -4.09 -21.61 1.65
N GLU A 55 -3.26 -20.84 0.97
CA GLU A 55 -2.30 -19.95 1.62
C GLU A 55 -3.00 -18.86 2.45
N ALA A 56 -4.08 -18.25 1.95
CA ALA A 56 -4.88 -17.29 2.71
C ALA A 56 -5.41 -17.91 4.02
N LYS A 57 -5.90 -19.14 3.99
CA LYS A 57 -6.36 -19.87 5.19
C LYS A 57 -5.22 -20.15 6.17
N ARG A 58 -4.04 -20.51 5.68
CA ARG A 58 -2.84 -20.74 6.51
C ARG A 58 -2.38 -19.45 7.17
N LEU A 59 -2.33 -18.35 6.39
CA LEU A 59 -1.98 -17.03 6.91
C LEU A 59 -2.96 -16.55 7.98
N ALA A 60 -4.27 -16.69 7.77
CA ALA A 60 -5.27 -16.29 8.76
C ALA A 60 -5.09 -17.03 10.11
N ARG A 61 -4.76 -18.33 10.06
CA ARG A 61 -4.43 -19.10 11.27
C ARG A 61 -3.09 -18.67 11.88
N TYR A 62 -2.16 -18.25 11.05
CA TYR A 62 -0.87 -17.77 11.51
C TYR A 62 -0.99 -16.41 12.17
N GLU A 63 -1.73 -15.48 11.57
CA GLU A 63 -2.04 -14.16 12.14
C GLU A 63 -2.74 -14.30 13.51
N SER A 64 -3.71 -15.21 13.64
CA SER A 64 -4.40 -15.42 14.92
C SER A 64 -3.51 -15.96 16.04
N LYS A 65 -2.39 -16.63 15.73
CA LYS A 65 -1.41 -17.09 16.73
C LYS A 65 -0.49 -15.99 17.25
N MET A 66 -0.46 -14.84 16.60
CA MET A 66 0.40 -13.73 17.02
C MET A 66 0.03 -13.16 18.38
N PHE A 67 -1.24 -13.27 18.76
CA PHE A 67 -1.75 -12.88 20.08
C PHE A 67 -1.14 -13.67 21.25
N GLU A 68 -0.51 -14.83 20.97
CA GLU A 68 0.17 -15.65 21.95
C GLU A 68 1.69 -15.43 21.98
N VAL A 69 2.24 -14.82 20.93
CA VAL A 69 3.69 -14.67 20.73
C VAL A 69 4.18 -13.28 21.10
N PHE A 70 3.35 -12.26 20.91
CA PHE A 70 3.72 -10.86 21.08
C PHE A 70 3.00 -10.23 22.26
N ASP A 71 3.69 -9.31 22.93
CA ASP A 71 3.16 -8.59 24.10
C ASP A 71 2.18 -7.48 23.67
N ALA A 72 2.37 -6.92 22.49
CA ALA A 72 1.44 -5.98 21.86
C ALA A 72 1.40 -6.15 20.34
N LEU A 73 0.26 -5.82 19.76
CA LEU A 73 -0.01 -5.92 18.34
C LEU A 73 -0.51 -4.57 17.81
N THR A 74 -0.04 -4.16 16.64
CA THR A 74 -0.47 -2.93 15.98
C THR A 74 -0.88 -3.19 14.54
N ILE A 75 -1.71 -2.30 13.98
CA ILE A 75 -2.14 -2.32 12.59
C ILE A 75 -2.43 -0.88 12.13
N ILE A 76 -2.36 -0.62 10.82
CA ILE A 76 -2.47 0.76 10.30
C ILE A 76 -3.91 1.26 10.33
N THR A 77 -4.91 0.42 10.03
CA THR A 77 -6.31 0.85 9.91
C THR A 77 -7.28 -0.02 10.70
N ASP A 78 -8.39 0.58 11.14
CA ASP A 78 -9.50 -0.15 11.74
C ASP A 78 -10.19 -1.10 10.74
N ALA A 79 -10.20 -0.73 9.47
CA ALA A 79 -10.72 -1.58 8.40
C ALA A 79 -9.97 -2.91 8.33
N ASP A 80 -8.63 -2.87 8.35
CA ASP A 80 -7.80 -4.08 8.36
C ASP A 80 -7.92 -4.85 9.66
N ARG A 81 -7.98 -4.16 10.82
CA ARG A 81 -8.21 -4.79 12.12
C ARG A 81 -9.47 -5.65 12.11
N LYS A 82 -10.57 -5.13 11.56
CA LYS A 82 -11.84 -5.86 11.46
C LYS A 82 -11.76 -7.13 10.62
N LEU A 83 -10.82 -7.19 9.68
CA LEU A 83 -10.60 -8.33 8.80
C LEU A 83 -9.80 -9.47 9.44
N LEU A 84 -9.08 -9.20 10.53
CA LEU A 84 -8.33 -10.23 11.27
C LEU A 84 -9.26 -11.34 11.77
N LYS A 85 -8.87 -12.59 11.54
CA LYS A 85 -9.62 -13.78 11.95
C LYS A 85 -9.27 -14.22 13.38
N SER A 86 -9.44 -13.31 14.34
CA SER A 86 -9.19 -13.58 15.76
C SER A 86 -10.32 -13.00 16.61
N PRO A 87 -10.78 -13.72 17.65
CA PRO A 87 -11.74 -13.17 18.63
C PRO A 87 -11.13 -12.02 19.44
N ARG A 88 -9.79 -11.95 19.50
CA ARG A 88 -9.02 -10.95 20.22
C ARG A 88 -8.61 -9.75 19.36
N LYS A 89 -9.14 -9.60 18.15
CA LYS A 89 -8.74 -8.55 17.20
C LYS A 89 -8.91 -7.12 17.77
N GLU A 90 -9.83 -6.92 18.70
CA GLU A 90 -10.03 -5.61 19.34
C GLU A 90 -8.87 -5.21 20.29
N GLU A 91 -7.99 -6.16 20.64
CA GLU A 91 -6.76 -5.88 21.40
C GLU A 91 -5.65 -5.28 20.52
N VAL A 92 -5.81 -5.31 19.19
CA VAL A 92 -4.84 -4.73 18.26
C VAL A 92 -4.97 -3.22 18.23
N HIS A 93 -3.89 -2.52 18.55
CA HIS A 93 -3.85 -1.05 18.55
C HIS A 93 -3.76 -0.52 17.11
N ILE A 94 -4.56 0.50 16.81
CA ILE A 94 -4.49 1.18 15.51
C ILE A 94 -3.44 2.27 15.60
N ILE A 95 -2.39 2.15 14.79
CA ILE A 95 -1.32 3.14 14.65
C ILE A 95 -1.19 3.45 13.16
N PRO A 96 -1.84 4.52 12.66
CA PRO A 96 -1.78 4.87 11.25
C PRO A 96 -0.39 5.32 10.84
N ASN A 97 -0.07 5.13 9.55
CA ASN A 97 1.16 5.66 8.99
C ASN A 97 1.18 7.19 9.08
N GLY A 98 2.30 7.72 9.52
CA GLY A 98 2.55 9.15 9.54
C GLY A 98 3.07 9.66 8.19
N VAL A 99 2.94 10.96 7.99
CA VAL A 99 3.53 11.69 6.88
C VAL A 99 4.58 12.66 7.44
N ALA A 100 5.76 12.72 6.82
CA ALA A 100 6.81 13.61 7.28
C ALA A 100 6.37 15.08 7.18
N GLU A 101 6.68 15.88 8.21
CA GLU A 101 6.29 17.29 8.30
C GLU A 101 6.73 18.11 7.07
N THR A 102 7.85 17.72 6.46
CA THR A 102 8.37 18.36 5.24
C THR A 102 7.41 18.33 4.04
N TYR A 103 6.43 17.44 4.03
CA TYR A 103 5.38 17.44 3.00
C TYR A 103 4.37 18.57 3.21
N PHE A 104 4.10 18.93 4.45
CA PHE A 104 3.14 19.99 4.79
C PHE A 104 3.77 21.39 4.71
N THR A 105 5.08 21.49 4.91
CA THR A 105 5.83 22.75 4.85
C THR A 105 6.44 23.04 3.49
N TYR A 106 6.32 22.11 2.53
CA TYR A 106 6.86 22.30 1.18
C TYR A 106 6.14 23.46 0.45
N PRO A 107 6.88 24.39 -0.18
CA PRO A 107 6.26 25.52 -0.87
C PRO A 107 5.33 25.07 -1.99
N GLN A 108 4.11 25.62 -2.00
CA GLN A 108 3.17 25.32 -3.07
C GLN A 108 3.55 26.03 -4.35
N SER A 109 3.59 25.31 -5.46
CA SER A 109 3.82 25.90 -6.77
C SER A 109 2.61 26.77 -7.18
N LYS A 110 2.90 27.92 -7.77
CA LYS A 110 1.85 28.76 -8.41
C LYS A 110 1.31 28.12 -9.68
N GLU A 111 2.17 27.40 -10.39
CA GLU A 111 1.82 26.66 -11.60
C GLU A 111 1.42 25.25 -11.23
N LYS A 112 0.28 24.81 -11.75
CA LYS A 112 -0.28 23.47 -11.55
C LYS A 112 -0.42 22.77 -12.91
N PRO A 113 0.70 22.30 -13.50
CA PRO A 113 0.69 21.66 -14.81
C PRO A 113 -0.11 20.35 -14.82
N PHE A 114 -0.32 19.75 -13.66
CA PHE A 114 -1.09 18.51 -13.51
C PHE A 114 -2.39 18.78 -12.76
N ASP A 115 -3.50 18.28 -13.32
CA ASP A 115 -4.79 18.34 -12.63
C ASP A 115 -4.91 17.22 -11.60
N VAL A 116 -4.42 16.03 -11.93
CA VAL A 116 -4.48 14.83 -11.10
C VAL A 116 -3.10 14.20 -11.01
N LEU A 117 -2.70 13.76 -9.81
CA LEU A 117 -1.50 12.96 -9.56
C LEU A 117 -1.88 11.65 -8.91
N PHE A 118 -1.42 10.56 -9.49
CA PHE A 118 -1.33 9.25 -8.85
C PHE A 118 0.14 8.90 -8.63
N SER A 119 0.51 8.50 -7.43
CA SER A 119 1.90 8.13 -7.14
C SER A 119 2.02 6.77 -6.46
N GLY A 120 3.04 6.00 -6.86
CA GLY A 120 3.32 4.71 -6.26
C GLY A 120 4.38 3.94 -7.03
N ALA A 121 5.01 2.93 -6.42
CA ALA A 121 5.92 2.04 -7.11
C ALA A 121 5.14 1.24 -8.17
N MET A 122 5.43 1.48 -9.46
CA MET A 122 4.76 0.82 -10.58
C MET A 122 5.31 -0.60 -10.87
N SER A 123 6.16 -1.12 -10.00
CA SER A 123 6.53 -2.55 -9.91
C SER A 123 5.60 -3.33 -8.97
N TYR A 124 4.73 -2.66 -8.23
CA TYR A 124 3.77 -3.27 -7.31
C TYR A 124 2.41 -3.44 -7.99
N ALA A 125 1.94 -4.69 -8.12
CA ALA A 125 0.75 -5.03 -8.89
C ALA A 125 -0.51 -4.20 -8.54
N PRO A 126 -0.86 -3.94 -7.27
CA PRO A 126 -2.00 -3.09 -6.94
C PRO A 126 -1.90 -1.67 -7.47
N ASN A 127 -0.70 -1.09 -7.55
CA ASN A 127 -0.51 0.25 -8.10
C ASN A 127 -0.64 0.25 -9.63
N ILE A 128 -0.18 -0.83 -10.28
CA ILE A 128 -0.37 -1.02 -11.72
C ILE A 128 -1.86 -1.12 -12.06
N ASP A 129 -2.59 -1.97 -11.32
CA ASP A 129 -4.03 -2.16 -11.51
C ASP A 129 -4.80 -0.84 -11.28
N ALA A 130 -4.42 -0.08 -10.25
CA ALA A 130 -5.03 1.21 -9.94
C ALA A 130 -4.75 2.25 -11.04
N ALA A 131 -3.51 2.34 -11.53
CA ALA A 131 -3.12 3.23 -12.61
C ALA A 131 -3.86 2.87 -13.92
N GLU A 132 -3.96 1.58 -14.24
CA GLU A 132 -4.69 1.10 -15.41
C GLU A 132 -6.17 1.45 -15.31
N TYR A 133 -6.81 1.17 -14.17
CA TYR A 133 -8.22 1.49 -13.93
C TYR A 133 -8.48 2.99 -14.02
N LEU A 134 -7.59 3.81 -13.44
CA LEU A 134 -7.66 5.24 -13.53
C LEU A 134 -7.63 5.74 -14.98
N ILE A 135 -6.67 5.25 -15.77
CA ILE A 135 -6.49 5.67 -17.18
C ILE A 135 -7.63 5.18 -18.06
N LYS A 136 -8.05 3.91 -17.92
CA LYS A 136 -8.97 3.26 -18.86
C LYS A 136 -10.44 3.44 -18.52
N GLU A 137 -10.77 3.55 -17.23
CA GLU A 137 -12.16 3.59 -16.80
C GLU A 137 -12.58 4.96 -16.26
N ILE A 138 -11.72 5.63 -15.45
CA ILE A 138 -12.10 6.89 -14.81
C ILE A 138 -11.83 8.08 -15.73
N MET A 139 -10.61 8.19 -16.26
CA MET A 139 -10.22 9.38 -17.03
C MET A 139 -11.02 9.61 -18.30
N PRO A 140 -11.48 8.61 -19.07
CA PRO A 140 -12.39 8.83 -20.19
C PRO A 140 -13.65 9.59 -19.80
N LEU A 141 -14.28 9.23 -18.67
CA LEU A 141 -15.47 9.91 -18.16
C LEU A 141 -15.18 11.36 -17.72
N VAL A 142 -13.97 11.61 -17.21
CA VAL A 142 -13.51 12.95 -16.87
C VAL A 142 -13.31 13.77 -18.14
N TRP A 143 -12.67 13.22 -19.16
CA TRP A 143 -12.38 13.92 -20.42
C TRP A 143 -13.61 14.22 -21.25
N GLU A 144 -14.70 13.45 -21.13
CA GLU A 144 -15.99 13.82 -21.73
C GLU A 144 -16.49 15.18 -21.24
N LYS A 145 -16.26 15.50 -19.97
CA LYS A 145 -16.70 16.77 -19.36
C LYS A 145 -15.62 17.84 -19.34
N LYS A 146 -14.36 17.44 -19.27
CA LYS A 146 -13.18 18.32 -19.15
C LYS A 146 -12.03 17.79 -20.01
N PRO A 147 -12.04 18.06 -21.34
CA PRO A 147 -11.13 17.42 -22.31
C PRO A 147 -9.65 17.67 -22.05
N ASN A 148 -9.31 18.79 -21.39
CA ASN A 148 -7.93 19.25 -21.21
C ASN A 148 -7.29 18.80 -19.88
N VAL A 149 -7.98 17.99 -19.07
CA VAL A 149 -7.43 17.49 -17.80
C VAL A 149 -6.18 16.65 -18.05
N LYS A 150 -5.10 17.00 -17.34
CA LYS A 150 -3.83 16.29 -17.39
C LYS A 150 -3.63 15.48 -16.12
N ILE A 151 -3.21 14.23 -16.29
CA ILE A 151 -2.87 13.33 -15.19
C ILE A 151 -1.38 13.00 -15.23
N ALA A 152 -0.75 13.01 -14.08
CA ALA A 152 0.60 12.47 -13.88
C ALA A 152 0.51 11.16 -13.09
N ILE A 153 1.24 10.13 -13.56
CA ILE A 153 1.41 8.85 -12.89
C ILE A 153 2.88 8.69 -12.57
N ALA A 154 3.25 9.00 -11.34
CA ALA A 154 4.63 9.07 -10.89
C ALA A 154 5.04 7.84 -10.09
N GLY A 155 6.19 7.27 -10.44
CA GLY A 155 6.80 6.12 -9.78
C GLY A 155 7.49 5.19 -10.76
N GLY A 156 8.60 4.61 -10.30
CA GLY A 156 9.42 3.74 -11.15
C GLY A 156 8.88 2.32 -11.28
N GLY A 157 9.36 1.62 -12.32
CA GLY A 157 9.11 0.20 -12.54
C GLY A 157 7.82 -0.11 -13.26
N ALA A 158 7.27 0.83 -14.02
CA ALA A 158 6.10 0.59 -14.85
C ALA A 158 6.39 -0.45 -15.94
N PRO A 159 5.47 -1.40 -16.19
CA PRO A 159 5.60 -2.30 -17.32
C PRO A 159 5.43 -1.54 -18.64
N SER A 160 6.15 -1.96 -19.68
CA SER A 160 6.19 -1.26 -20.98
C SER A 160 4.81 -1.05 -21.62
N TRP A 161 3.85 -1.91 -21.36
CA TRP A 161 2.49 -1.73 -21.87
C TRP A 161 1.77 -0.55 -21.21
N LEU A 162 2.04 -0.30 -19.90
CA LEU A 162 1.48 0.85 -19.18
C LEU A 162 2.15 2.15 -19.65
N GLU A 163 3.48 2.15 -19.82
CA GLU A 163 4.23 3.31 -20.33
C GLU A 163 3.75 3.74 -21.72
N LYS A 164 3.33 2.79 -22.57
CA LYS A 164 2.79 3.08 -23.90
C LYS A 164 1.46 3.84 -23.88
N LEU A 165 0.79 3.95 -22.73
CA LEU A 165 -0.43 4.76 -22.57
C LEU A 165 -0.12 6.25 -22.40
N ALA A 166 1.16 6.61 -22.18
CA ALA A 166 1.59 8.00 -22.06
C ALA A 166 1.29 8.80 -23.33
N ASN A 167 0.80 10.03 -23.17
CA ASN A 167 0.49 10.97 -24.23
C ASN A 167 0.44 12.40 -23.67
N GLU A 168 -0.03 13.39 -24.44
CA GLU A 168 -0.10 14.80 -24.02
C GLU A 168 -0.94 15.05 -22.75
N ARG A 169 -1.88 14.15 -22.42
CA ARG A 169 -2.75 14.23 -21.24
C ARG A 169 -2.36 13.26 -20.14
N ILE A 170 -1.57 12.22 -20.46
CA ILE A 170 -1.11 11.19 -19.52
C ILE A 170 0.41 11.28 -19.45
N ILE A 171 0.91 11.87 -18.38
CA ILE A 171 2.33 12.08 -18.16
C ILE A 171 2.85 10.99 -17.22
N MET A 172 3.87 10.26 -17.64
CA MET A 172 4.50 9.18 -16.87
C MET A 172 6.00 9.47 -16.70
N PRO A 173 6.39 10.24 -15.67
CA PRO A 173 7.79 10.63 -15.49
C PRO A 173 8.69 9.47 -15.07
N GLY A 174 8.11 8.32 -14.66
CA GLY A 174 8.87 7.22 -14.08
C GLY A 174 9.31 7.51 -12.65
N TRP A 175 10.53 7.15 -12.33
CA TRP A 175 11.13 7.45 -11.03
C TRP A 175 11.28 8.97 -10.84
N VAL A 176 10.95 9.45 -9.66
CA VAL A 176 11.03 10.86 -9.26
C VAL A 176 11.83 10.97 -7.97
N ASP A 177 12.84 11.82 -7.96
CA ASP A 177 13.74 11.99 -6.80
C ASP A 177 13.05 12.69 -5.64
N ASP A 178 12.23 13.72 -5.92
CA ASP A 178 11.44 14.43 -4.91
C ASP A 178 9.95 14.53 -5.29
N MET A 179 9.15 13.67 -4.70
CA MET A 179 7.71 13.66 -4.90
C MET A 179 7.00 14.94 -4.39
N LYS A 180 7.62 15.67 -3.47
CA LYS A 180 7.03 16.91 -2.93
C LYS A 180 6.84 17.96 -4.02
N GLU A 181 7.74 17.98 -4.99
CA GLU A 181 7.61 18.85 -6.16
C GLU A 181 6.33 18.53 -6.95
N TYR A 182 6.11 17.25 -7.27
CA TYR A 182 4.90 16.80 -7.99
C TYR A 182 3.62 17.08 -7.21
N TYR A 183 3.61 16.84 -5.90
CA TYR A 183 2.48 17.20 -5.05
C TYR A 183 2.21 18.71 -5.09
N SER A 184 3.29 19.52 -5.04
CA SER A 184 3.17 20.98 -5.09
C SER A 184 2.65 21.50 -6.43
N GLN A 185 2.88 20.79 -7.52
CA GLN A 185 2.48 21.12 -8.90
C GLN A 185 1.14 20.52 -9.32
N THR A 186 0.44 19.86 -8.42
CA THR A 186 -0.80 19.15 -8.72
C THR A 186 -1.99 19.80 -8.02
N LYS A 187 -3.18 19.74 -8.64
CA LYS A 187 -4.44 20.22 -8.05
C LYS A 187 -5.08 19.18 -7.15
N ILE A 188 -5.07 17.90 -7.57
CA ILE A 188 -5.72 16.77 -6.88
C ILE A 188 -4.74 15.61 -6.81
N PHE A 189 -4.50 15.10 -5.61
CA PHE A 189 -3.78 13.85 -5.37
C PHE A 189 -4.77 12.72 -5.03
N ILE A 190 -4.54 11.53 -5.61
CA ILE A 190 -5.35 10.33 -5.43
C ILE A 190 -4.50 9.10 -5.20
#